data_f8d3263c6df0523861a2cc9bb64fac2b
#
_entry.id   f8d3263c6df0523861a2cc9bb64fac2b
#
_cell.length_a   1.000
_cell.length_b   1.000
_cell.length_c   1.000
_cell.angle_alpha   90.00
_cell.angle_beta   90.00
_cell.angle_gamma   90.00
#
_symmetry.space_group_name_H-M   'P 1'
#
loop_
_entity.id
_entity.type
_entity.pdbx_description
1 polymer ?
#
loop_
_entity_poly.entity_id
_entity_poly.type
_entity_poly.pdbx_seq_one_letter_code
_entity_poly.pdbx_strand_id
1 'polypeptide(L)'
;MHEPNVARILASLGPDDVVLDIGGWARPFNRADWVMDAEPYDTRGWYGLPAQGGERERFTADHWIQRDICDHVPFPVADKSVDFVICSHVLEDVRDPLWVCREMMRVGRRGYVEVPSRLAETCRGIEPGQVGWSHHRWLIDIGDSRIVFLMKYHTIHSHWRLSFPASFLHRLTEAERVQWLFWDDRFACEERTIHGPESIIEELAGFVARVRPYPRWLVAADAGLRAVGRLPGRVTRRLARMRG
;
A
#
# COMPACT_ATOMS: atom_id res chain seq x y z
N MET A 1 0.48 -8.02 -9.76
CA MET A 1 -0.92 -8.29 -9.32
C MET A 1 -1.06 -9.74 -8.90
N HIS A 2 -2.03 -10.02 -8.04
CA HIS A 2 -2.43 -11.37 -7.63
C HIS A 2 -2.99 -12.15 -8.84
N GLU A 3 -2.39 -13.29 -9.16
CA GLU A 3 -2.65 -14.01 -10.41
C GLU A 3 -4.13 -14.39 -10.64
N PRO A 4 -4.89 -14.85 -9.63
CA PRO A 4 -6.33 -15.09 -9.80
C PRO A 4 -7.12 -13.84 -10.20
N ASN A 5 -6.68 -12.64 -9.78
CA ASN A 5 -7.32 -11.39 -10.15
C ASN A 5 -6.98 -11.00 -11.59
N VAL A 6 -5.76 -11.27 -12.05
CA VAL A 6 -5.38 -11.10 -13.46
C VAL A 6 -6.29 -11.93 -14.37
N ALA A 7 -6.47 -13.22 -14.05
CA ALA A 7 -7.37 -14.09 -14.79
C ALA A 7 -8.82 -13.58 -14.79
N ARG A 8 -9.31 -13.10 -13.64
CA ARG A 8 -10.65 -12.51 -13.51
C ARG A 8 -10.81 -11.25 -14.35
N ILE A 9 -9.79 -10.36 -14.37
CA ILE A 9 -9.80 -9.15 -15.20
C ILE A 9 -9.90 -9.56 -16.67
N LEU A 10 -9.00 -10.42 -17.15
CA LEU A 10 -8.98 -10.86 -18.55
C LEU A 10 -10.31 -11.49 -18.97
N ALA A 11 -10.92 -12.32 -18.11
CA ALA A 11 -12.21 -12.94 -18.37
C ALA A 11 -13.38 -11.95 -18.42
N SER A 12 -13.24 -10.77 -17.81
CA SER A 12 -14.26 -9.72 -17.76
C SER A 12 -14.18 -8.71 -18.90
N LEU A 13 -13.05 -8.69 -19.64
CA LEU A 13 -12.81 -7.73 -20.71
C LEU A 13 -13.35 -8.24 -22.04
N GLY A 14 -14.10 -7.38 -22.72
CA GLY A 14 -14.44 -7.57 -24.12
C GLY A 14 -13.26 -7.28 -25.06
N PRO A 15 -13.32 -7.72 -26.31
CA PRO A 15 -12.25 -7.48 -27.29
C PRO A 15 -12.01 -5.98 -27.57
N ASP A 16 -13.07 -5.17 -27.52
CA ASP A 16 -13.07 -3.75 -27.85
C ASP A 16 -13.01 -2.85 -26.61
N ASP A 17 -13.02 -3.42 -25.41
CA ASP A 17 -12.89 -2.64 -24.17
C ASP A 17 -11.57 -1.88 -24.15
N VAL A 18 -11.66 -0.57 -23.90
CA VAL A 18 -10.49 0.31 -23.69
C VAL A 18 -9.99 0.17 -22.27
N VAL A 19 -8.74 -0.24 -22.10
CA VAL A 19 -8.09 -0.49 -20.79
C VAL A 19 -6.97 0.52 -20.56
N LEU A 20 -7.01 1.19 -19.40
CA LEU A 20 -5.96 2.10 -18.92
C LEU A 20 -5.27 1.50 -17.70
N ASP A 21 -3.95 1.36 -17.78
CA ASP A 21 -3.08 0.96 -16.65
C ASP A 21 -2.40 2.19 -16.04
N ILE A 22 -2.72 2.52 -14.81
CA ILE A 22 -2.16 3.66 -14.07
C ILE A 22 -1.05 3.16 -13.15
N GLY A 23 0.16 3.72 -13.32
CA GLY A 23 1.36 3.31 -12.60
C GLY A 23 1.93 1.98 -13.11
N GLY A 24 1.74 1.67 -14.38
CA GLY A 24 2.12 0.41 -14.99
C GLY A 24 3.61 0.24 -15.27
N TRP A 25 4.47 1.21 -14.98
CA TRP A 25 5.87 1.19 -15.37
C TRP A 25 6.65 -0.06 -14.96
N ALA A 26 6.56 -0.44 -13.69
CA ALA A 26 7.35 -1.55 -13.17
C ALA A 26 6.98 -2.92 -13.77
N ARG A 27 5.70 -3.09 -14.09
CA ARG A 27 5.15 -4.32 -14.67
C ARG A 27 3.84 -4.02 -15.39
N PRO A 28 3.91 -3.47 -16.62
CA PRO A 28 2.71 -3.09 -17.37
C PRO A 28 1.73 -4.25 -17.54
N PHE A 29 0.45 -3.94 -17.57
CA PHE A 29 -0.58 -4.91 -17.91
C PHE A 29 -0.69 -5.03 -19.42
N ASN A 30 -0.23 -6.15 -19.98
CA ASN A 30 -0.08 -6.33 -21.44
C ASN A 30 -1.37 -6.09 -22.24
N ARG A 31 -2.56 -6.36 -21.63
CA ARG A 31 -3.86 -6.11 -22.27
C ARG A 31 -4.26 -4.63 -22.23
N ALA A 32 -3.54 -3.76 -21.53
CA ALA A 32 -3.85 -2.34 -21.53
C ALA A 32 -3.68 -1.73 -22.94
N ASP A 33 -4.59 -0.81 -23.28
CA ASP A 33 -4.48 -0.03 -24.51
C ASP A 33 -3.69 1.25 -24.26
N TRP A 34 -3.75 1.78 -23.02
CA TRP A 34 -3.02 2.94 -22.55
C TRP A 34 -2.34 2.67 -21.22
N VAL A 35 -1.15 3.25 -21.05
CA VAL A 35 -0.45 3.26 -19.77
C VAL A 35 -0.17 4.70 -19.37
N MET A 36 -0.34 5.02 -18.09
CA MET A 36 -0.01 6.34 -17.54
C MET A 36 0.94 6.19 -16.36
N ASP A 37 2.13 6.76 -16.46
CA ASP A 37 3.17 6.67 -15.43
C ASP A 37 4.07 7.91 -15.46
N ALA A 38 4.77 8.19 -14.37
CA ALA A 38 5.79 9.24 -14.31
C ALA A 38 7.06 8.84 -15.08
N GLU A 39 7.36 7.56 -15.12
CA GLU A 39 8.54 7.02 -15.77
C GLU A 39 8.34 6.84 -17.28
N PRO A 40 9.41 6.99 -18.08
CA PRO A 40 9.32 6.93 -19.54
C PRO A 40 9.10 5.49 -20.06
N TYR A 41 8.44 5.37 -21.20
CA TYR A 41 8.14 4.12 -21.89
C TYR A 41 9.35 3.19 -22.05
N ASP A 42 10.50 3.73 -22.43
CA ASP A 42 11.72 2.96 -22.74
C ASP A 42 12.30 2.25 -21.49
N THR A 43 11.90 2.68 -20.30
CA THR A 43 12.36 2.09 -19.03
C THR A 43 11.34 1.14 -18.39
N ARG A 44 10.19 0.89 -19.04
CA ARG A 44 9.17 -0.01 -18.51
C ARG A 44 9.70 -1.43 -18.28
N GLY A 45 9.13 -2.11 -17.33
CA GLY A 45 9.56 -3.46 -16.97
C GLY A 45 10.96 -3.52 -16.36
N TRP A 46 11.45 -2.40 -15.81
CA TRP A 46 12.80 -2.25 -15.23
C TRP A 46 13.23 -3.37 -14.28
N TYR A 47 12.30 -3.91 -13.51
CA TYR A 47 12.60 -5.00 -12.58
C TYR A 47 12.69 -6.39 -13.21
N GLY A 48 12.47 -6.52 -14.52
CA GLY A 48 12.53 -7.82 -15.22
C GLY A 48 11.50 -8.83 -14.71
N LEU A 49 10.38 -8.37 -14.18
CA LEU A 49 9.30 -9.23 -13.69
C LEU A 49 8.62 -9.94 -14.88
N PRO A 50 8.10 -11.17 -14.69
CA PRO A 50 7.33 -11.85 -15.72
C PRO A 50 6.15 -10.99 -16.20
N ALA A 51 5.85 -11.03 -17.50
CA ALA A 51 4.70 -10.34 -18.08
C ALA A 51 3.39 -10.72 -17.37
N GLN A 52 2.41 -9.81 -17.38
CA GLN A 52 1.09 -10.04 -16.82
C GLN A 52 0.00 -9.48 -17.74
N GLY A 53 -1.20 -10.05 -17.69
CA GLY A 53 -2.33 -9.54 -18.46
C GLY A 53 -2.30 -9.87 -19.96
N GLY A 54 -1.60 -10.92 -20.37
CA GLY A 54 -1.50 -11.38 -21.73
C GLY A 54 -0.06 -11.65 -22.19
N GLU A 55 0.09 -12.27 -23.36
CA GLU A 55 1.41 -12.65 -23.89
C GLU A 55 2.17 -11.46 -24.50
N ARG A 56 1.45 -10.45 -24.99
CA ARG A 56 2.03 -9.31 -25.71
C ARG A 56 1.39 -8.00 -25.25
N GLU A 57 2.21 -6.97 -25.16
CA GLU A 57 1.76 -5.59 -24.92
C GLU A 57 0.87 -5.13 -26.08
N ARG A 58 -0.33 -4.60 -25.78
CA ARG A 58 -1.19 -3.93 -26.77
C ARG A 58 -0.84 -2.46 -26.95
N PHE A 59 -0.37 -1.83 -25.90
CA PHE A 59 0.09 -0.44 -25.94
C PHE A 59 1.44 -0.32 -26.65
N THR A 60 1.72 0.88 -27.13
CA THR A 60 3.01 1.29 -27.75
C THR A 60 3.49 2.57 -27.09
N ALA A 61 4.64 3.11 -27.51
CA ALA A 61 5.14 4.39 -27.04
C ALA A 61 4.11 5.54 -27.23
N ASP A 62 3.35 5.53 -28.32
CA ASP A 62 2.31 6.53 -28.59
C ASP A 62 1.08 6.42 -27.65
N HIS A 63 0.94 5.28 -26.98
CA HIS A 63 -0.10 5.01 -25.98
C HIS A 63 0.41 5.12 -24.55
N TRP A 64 1.61 5.67 -24.37
CA TRP A 64 2.21 5.91 -23.05
C TRP A 64 2.08 7.38 -22.65
N ILE A 65 1.29 7.64 -21.63
CA ILE A 65 1.07 9.00 -21.10
C ILE A 65 2.08 9.21 -19.96
N GLN A 66 3.23 9.81 -20.29
CA GLN A 66 4.23 10.11 -19.27
C GLN A 66 3.85 11.35 -18.48
N ARG A 67 3.53 11.18 -17.19
CA ARG A 67 3.20 12.29 -16.27
C ARG A 67 3.19 11.88 -14.81
N ASP A 68 3.38 12.85 -13.93
CA ASP A 68 3.06 12.72 -12.51
C ASP A 68 1.54 12.70 -12.32
N ILE A 69 0.99 11.56 -11.90
CA ILE A 69 -0.45 11.39 -11.69
C ILE A 69 -1.01 12.19 -10.50
N CYS A 70 -0.14 12.84 -9.71
CA CYS A 70 -0.49 13.69 -8.58
C CYS A 70 -0.21 15.19 -8.83
N ASP A 71 -0.11 15.63 -10.06
CA ASP A 71 0.12 17.04 -10.42
C ASP A 71 -1.12 17.93 -10.28
N HIS A 72 -2.26 17.35 -9.92
CA HIS A 72 -3.57 18.00 -9.79
C HIS A 72 -4.09 18.63 -11.10
N VAL A 73 -3.55 18.21 -12.24
CA VAL A 73 -4.13 18.49 -13.55
C VAL A 73 -4.97 17.28 -13.97
N PRO A 74 -6.20 17.45 -14.45
CA PRO A 74 -7.02 16.31 -14.87
C PRO A 74 -6.29 15.41 -15.87
N PHE A 75 -6.48 14.11 -15.75
CA PHE A 75 -5.91 13.16 -16.71
C PHE A 75 -6.37 13.52 -18.13
N PRO A 76 -5.49 13.47 -19.14
CA PRO A 76 -5.81 13.82 -20.53
C PRO A 76 -6.70 12.75 -21.20
N VAL A 77 -7.71 12.32 -20.47
CA VAL A 77 -8.65 11.26 -20.83
C VAL A 77 -10.05 11.77 -20.51
N ALA A 78 -10.98 11.62 -21.45
CA ALA A 78 -12.34 12.10 -21.29
C ALA A 78 -13.10 11.30 -20.20
N ASP A 79 -14.12 11.93 -19.62
CA ASP A 79 -14.96 11.30 -18.61
C ASP A 79 -15.61 10.02 -19.16
N LYS A 80 -15.51 8.92 -18.38
CA LYS A 80 -16.12 7.62 -18.70
C LYS A 80 -15.78 7.06 -20.10
N SER A 81 -14.61 7.47 -20.64
CA SER A 81 -14.15 6.99 -21.95
C SER A 81 -13.32 5.70 -21.87
N VAL A 82 -12.92 5.29 -20.67
CA VAL A 82 -12.18 4.05 -20.40
C VAL A 82 -13.13 3.01 -19.83
N ASP A 83 -13.17 1.83 -20.43
CA ASP A 83 -14.07 0.76 -19.99
C ASP A 83 -13.52 0.07 -18.73
N PHE A 84 -12.20 -0.04 -18.60
CA PHE A 84 -11.57 -0.66 -17.42
C PHE A 84 -10.28 0.05 -17.02
N VAL A 85 -10.19 0.50 -15.77
CA VAL A 85 -8.96 1.10 -15.19
C VAL A 85 -8.28 0.12 -14.26
N ILE A 86 -6.98 -0.04 -14.41
CA ILE A 86 -6.11 -0.81 -13.51
C ILE A 86 -5.23 0.17 -12.74
N CYS A 87 -5.09 -0.05 -11.44
CA CYS A 87 -4.13 0.66 -10.59
C CYS A 87 -3.61 -0.33 -9.55
N SER A 88 -2.39 -0.83 -9.76
CA SER A 88 -1.83 -1.91 -8.96
C SER A 88 -0.46 -1.55 -8.43
N HIS A 89 -0.31 -1.54 -7.10
CA HIS A 89 0.91 -1.17 -6.41
C HIS A 89 1.39 0.25 -6.76
N VAL A 90 0.50 1.22 -6.58
CA VAL A 90 0.70 2.64 -6.90
C VAL A 90 0.19 3.54 -5.78
N LEU A 91 -1.03 3.27 -5.27
CA LEU A 91 -1.69 4.17 -4.33
C LEU A 91 -0.97 4.28 -2.99
N GLU A 92 -0.19 3.27 -2.62
CA GLU A 92 0.67 3.27 -1.43
C GLU A 92 1.85 4.23 -1.52
N ASP A 93 2.28 4.57 -2.74
CA ASP A 93 3.48 5.39 -3.01
C ASP A 93 3.18 6.86 -3.28
N VAL A 94 2.02 7.12 -3.87
CA VAL A 94 1.70 8.46 -4.35
C VAL A 94 1.41 9.45 -3.21
N ARG A 95 1.67 10.72 -3.45
CA ARG A 95 1.48 11.77 -2.43
C ARG A 95 0.02 12.14 -2.18
N ASP A 96 -0.85 11.99 -3.19
CA ASP A 96 -2.29 12.24 -3.07
C ASP A 96 -3.11 11.10 -3.74
N PRO A 97 -3.30 9.99 -3.03
CA PRO A 97 -4.07 8.87 -3.55
C PRO A 97 -5.57 9.20 -3.71
N LEU A 98 -6.09 10.18 -2.97
CA LEU A 98 -7.49 10.60 -3.08
C LEU A 98 -7.76 11.31 -4.42
N TRP A 99 -6.80 12.12 -4.89
CA TRP A 99 -6.85 12.71 -6.21
C TRP A 99 -6.84 11.63 -7.29
N VAL A 100 -5.90 10.69 -7.22
CA VAL A 100 -5.80 9.58 -8.18
C VAL A 100 -7.09 8.76 -8.21
N CYS A 101 -7.65 8.40 -7.07
CA CYS A 101 -8.92 7.68 -6.97
C CYS A 101 -10.08 8.45 -7.65
N ARG A 102 -10.15 9.78 -7.45
CA ARG A 102 -11.18 10.61 -8.10
C ARG A 102 -11.03 10.63 -9.62
N GLU A 103 -9.79 10.77 -10.10
CA GLU A 103 -9.53 10.74 -11.53
C GLU A 103 -9.80 9.36 -12.16
N MET A 104 -9.45 8.28 -11.47
CA MET A 104 -9.81 6.92 -11.89
C MET A 104 -11.32 6.77 -12.09
N MET A 105 -12.12 7.21 -11.11
CA MET A 105 -13.59 7.18 -11.19
C MET A 105 -14.14 8.14 -12.24
N ARG A 106 -13.48 9.26 -12.52
CA ARG A 106 -13.88 10.18 -13.57
C ARG A 106 -13.70 9.57 -14.96
N VAL A 107 -12.52 9.01 -15.24
CA VAL A 107 -12.18 8.52 -16.59
C VAL A 107 -12.74 7.13 -16.87
N GLY A 108 -12.80 6.28 -15.85
CA GLY A 108 -13.16 4.86 -15.95
C GLY A 108 -14.64 4.59 -15.67
N ARG A 109 -15.20 3.58 -16.34
CA ARG A 109 -16.52 3.02 -16.05
C ARG A 109 -16.47 2.03 -14.90
N ARG A 110 -15.44 1.18 -14.89
CA ARG A 110 -15.16 0.16 -13.89
C ARG A 110 -13.65 -0.06 -13.78
N GLY A 111 -13.21 -0.83 -12.80
CA GLY A 111 -11.78 -1.09 -12.72
C GLY A 111 -11.37 -1.96 -11.53
N TYR A 112 -10.08 -1.96 -11.34
CA TYR A 112 -9.38 -2.76 -10.35
C TYR A 112 -8.30 -1.93 -9.64
N VAL A 113 -8.27 -2.02 -8.32
CA VAL A 113 -7.19 -1.50 -7.47
C VAL A 113 -6.58 -2.67 -6.71
N GLU A 114 -5.26 -2.72 -6.64
CA GLU A 114 -4.53 -3.63 -5.76
C GLU A 114 -3.40 -2.90 -5.07
N VAL A 115 -3.25 -3.16 -3.78
CA VAL A 115 -2.19 -2.58 -2.93
C VAL A 115 -1.65 -3.65 -1.98
N PRO A 116 -0.46 -3.49 -1.41
CA PRO A 116 -0.02 -4.34 -0.33
C PRO A 116 -1.02 -4.36 0.82
N SER A 117 -1.28 -5.52 1.38
CA SER A 117 -2.17 -5.59 2.54
C SER A 117 -1.55 -4.90 3.73
N ARG A 118 -2.39 -4.33 4.58
CA ARG A 118 -1.94 -3.75 5.84
C ARG A 118 -1.22 -4.78 6.72
N LEU A 119 -1.52 -6.07 6.57
CA LEU A 119 -0.79 -7.15 7.24
C LEU A 119 0.67 -7.20 6.78
N ALA A 120 0.90 -7.26 5.47
CA ALA A 120 2.25 -7.29 4.89
C ALA A 120 2.99 -5.99 5.19
N GLU A 121 2.33 -4.84 5.00
CA GLU A 121 2.91 -3.50 5.21
C GLU A 121 3.31 -3.23 6.67
N THR A 122 2.71 -3.95 7.61
CA THR A 122 3.05 -3.85 9.04
C THR A 122 4.10 -4.89 9.46
N CYS A 123 4.63 -5.72 8.55
CA CYS A 123 5.64 -6.73 8.84
C CYS A 123 7.06 -6.17 8.79
N ARG A 124 7.94 -6.73 9.64
CA ARG A 124 9.41 -6.62 9.50
C ARG A 124 9.91 -7.70 8.54
N GLY A 125 11.10 -7.47 7.95
CA GLY A 125 11.81 -8.48 7.17
C GLY A 125 11.55 -8.38 5.66
N ILE A 126 10.84 -7.36 5.19
CA ILE A 126 10.76 -6.99 3.78
C ILE A 126 12.04 -6.25 3.39
N GLU A 127 12.33 -5.16 4.08
CA GLU A 127 13.57 -4.41 3.93
C GLU A 127 14.37 -4.42 5.25
N PRO A 128 15.70 -4.43 5.19
CA PRO A 128 16.54 -4.42 6.39
C PRO A 128 16.25 -3.21 7.28
N GLY A 129 15.95 -3.47 8.56
CA GLY A 129 15.71 -2.42 9.55
C GLY A 129 14.36 -1.71 9.46
N GLN A 130 13.55 -2.00 8.44
CA GLN A 130 12.28 -1.33 8.19
C GLN A 130 11.06 -2.21 8.56
N VAL A 131 9.89 -1.55 8.62
CA VAL A 131 8.58 -2.19 8.67
C VAL A 131 7.90 -1.91 7.33
N GLY A 132 7.48 -2.95 6.61
CA GLY A 132 6.99 -2.84 5.26
C GLY A 132 8.06 -2.31 4.29
N TRP A 133 7.64 -1.65 3.22
CA TRP A 133 8.50 -1.00 2.24
C TRP A 133 8.79 0.45 2.68
N SER A 134 10.03 0.90 2.58
CA SER A 134 10.47 2.20 3.07
C SER A 134 9.90 3.38 2.26
N HIS A 135 9.61 3.17 0.98
CA HIS A 135 9.07 4.18 0.07
C HIS A 135 7.55 4.32 0.14
N HIS A 136 6.84 3.35 0.69
CA HIS A 136 5.39 3.44 0.84
C HIS A 136 4.99 4.52 1.86
N ARG A 137 4.04 5.36 1.48
CA ARG A 137 3.53 6.48 2.26
C ARG A 137 2.31 6.13 3.09
N TRP A 138 1.56 5.10 2.66
CA TRP A 138 0.24 4.82 3.18
C TRP A 138 0.12 3.38 3.69
N LEU A 139 -0.53 3.24 4.83
CA LEU A 139 -1.18 2.00 5.25
C LEU A 139 -2.61 2.06 4.71
N ILE A 140 -3.00 1.08 3.92
CA ILE A 140 -4.28 1.10 3.22
C ILE A 140 -5.15 -0.02 3.77
N ASP A 141 -6.42 0.29 4.04
CA ASP A 141 -7.45 -0.69 4.35
C ASP A 141 -8.49 -0.67 3.22
N ILE A 142 -8.76 -1.81 2.60
CA ILE A 142 -9.80 -1.99 1.58
C ILE A 142 -10.93 -2.82 2.19
N GLY A 143 -12.14 -2.31 2.12
CA GLY A 143 -13.38 -2.98 2.55
C GLY A 143 -14.49 -2.76 1.53
N ASP A 144 -15.72 -3.04 1.91
CA ASP A 144 -16.92 -3.00 1.05
C ASP A 144 -17.02 -1.69 0.23
N SER A 145 -16.52 -1.71 -1.02
CA SER A 145 -16.49 -0.57 -1.95
C SER A 145 -15.84 0.70 -1.37
N ARG A 146 -14.91 0.56 -0.45
CA ARG A 146 -14.21 1.67 0.23
C ARG A 146 -12.72 1.41 0.34
N ILE A 147 -11.93 2.48 0.15
CA ILE A 147 -10.49 2.51 0.40
C ILE A 147 -10.22 3.57 1.47
N VAL A 148 -9.54 3.18 2.56
CA VAL A 148 -9.15 4.08 3.64
C VAL A 148 -7.63 4.18 3.67
N PHE A 149 -7.13 5.39 3.58
CA PHE A 149 -5.70 5.70 3.64
C PHE A 149 -5.35 6.19 5.04
N LEU A 150 -4.36 5.57 5.66
CA LEU A 150 -3.75 6.01 6.89
C LEU A 150 -2.27 6.31 6.61
N MET A 151 -1.83 7.52 6.90
CA MET A 151 -0.42 7.86 6.72
C MET A 151 0.47 6.87 7.46
N LYS A 152 1.50 6.35 6.79
CA LYS A 152 2.49 5.46 7.39
C LYS A 152 3.51 6.29 8.18
N TYR A 153 3.19 6.56 9.43
CA TYR A 153 4.07 7.34 10.31
C TYR A 153 5.35 6.57 10.63
N HIS A 154 6.49 7.25 10.60
CA HIS A 154 7.78 6.67 10.99
C HIS A 154 7.80 6.04 12.38
N THR A 155 6.87 6.43 13.24
CA THR A 155 6.63 5.80 14.56
C THR A 155 6.50 4.27 14.46
N ILE A 156 6.00 3.73 13.34
CA ILE A 156 5.85 2.28 13.13
C ILE A 156 7.17 1.52 13.32
N HIS A 157 8.31 2.13 13.04
CA HIS A 157 9.64 1.52 13.16
C HIS A 157 10.17 1.53 14.60
N SER A 158 9.61 2.37 15.48
CA SER A 158 10.20 2.72 16.79
C SER A 158 10.10 1.61 17.83
N HIS A 159 9.16 0.68 17.67
CA HIS A 159 8.91 -0.33 18.69
C HIS A 159 8.31 -1.63 18.12
N TRP A 160 8.73 -2.76 18.66
CA TRP A 160 8.31 -4.10 18.22
C TRP A 160 6.77 -4.34 18.31
N ARG A 161 6.08 -3.67 19.24
CA ARG A 161 4.60 -3.77 19.40
C ARG A 161 3.82 -3.12 18.27
N LEU A 162 4.46 -2.31 17.45
CA LEU A 162 3.82 -1.56 16.36
C LEU A 162 3.90 -2.29 15.02
N SER A 163 4.51 -3.49 15.01
CA SER A 163 4.74 -4.27 13.79
C SER A 163 4.71 -5.76 14.07
N PHE A 164 4.50 -6.55 13.02
CA PHE A 164 4.65 -7.99 13.08
C PHE A 164 6.12 -8.40 12.86
N PRO A 165 6.58 -9.50 13.48
CA PRO A 165 7.90 -10.03 13.22
C PRO A 165 7.99 -10.64 11.81
N ALA A 166 9.20 -10.76 11.24
CA ALA A 166 9.44 -11.38 9.93
C ALA A 166 8.84 -12.80 9.80
N SER A 167 8.83 -13.56 10.88
CA SER A 167 8.20 -14.89 10.91
C SER A 167 6.68 -14.88 10.69
N PHE A 168 6.03 -13.73 10.86
CA PHE A 168 4.61 -13.57 10.51
C PHE A 168 4.45 -13.38 9.00
N LEU A 169 5.29 -12.55 8.38
CA LEU A 169 5.31 -12.34 6.92
C LEU A 169 5.44 -13.67 6.15
N HIS A 170 6.32 -14.56 6.61
CA HIS A 170 6.55 -15.85 5.96
C HIS A 170 5.35 -16.81 6.02
N ARG A 171 4.38 -16.52 6.87
CA ARG A 171 3.14 -17.32 6.99
C ARG A 171 1.98 -16.77 6.19
N LEU A 172 2.09 -15.52 5.72
CA LEU A 172 1.06 -14.93 4.86
C LEU A 172 1.09 -15.60 3.50
N THR A 173 -0.07 -16.06 3.06
CA THR A 173 -0.28 -16.49 1.68
C THR A 173 -0.16 -15.29 0.73
N GLU A 174 -0.01 -15.53 -0.56
CA GLU A 174 0.02 -14.44 -1.55
C GLU A 174 -1.23 -13.57 -1.50
N ALA A 175 -2.39 -14.18 -1.35
CA ALA A 175 -3.66 -13.46 -1.22
C ALA A 175 -3.73 -12.59 0.05
N GLU A 176 -3.11 -13.02 1.16
CA GLU A 176 -3.06 -12.23 2.41
C GLU A 176 -2.02 -11.10 2.36
N ARG A 177 -1.11 -11.12 1.40
CA ARG A 177 -0.10 -10.06 1.22
C ARG A 177 -0.61 -8.86 0.47
N VAL A 178 -1.75 -8.98 -0.20
CA VAL A 178 -2.37 -7.91 -0.98
C VAL A 178 -3.81 -7.68 -0.55
N GLN A 179 -4.34 -6.53 -0.88
CA GLN A 179 -5.76 -6.19 -0.80
C GLN A 179 -6.16 -5.63 -2.15
N TRP A 180 -7.41 -5.85 -2.55
CA TRP A 180 -7.90 -5.40 -3.83
C TRP A 180 -9.35 -4.97 -3.78
N LEU A 181 -9.74 -4.15 -4.74
CA LEU A 181 -11.10 -3.73 -5.00
C LEU A 181 -11.40 -3.83 -6.49
N PHE A 182 -12.41 -4.61 -6.86
CA PHE A 182 -13.10 -4.47 -8.12
C PHE A 182 -14.23 -3.47 -7.91
N TRP A 183 -14.28 -2.45 -8.75
CA TRP A 183 -15.28 -1.40 -8.61
C TRP A 183 -16.05 -1.18 -9.93
N ASP A 184 -17.27 -0.68 -9.81
CA ASP A 184 -18.15 -0.32 -10.90
C ASP A 184 -18.70 1.09 -10.62
N ASP A 185 -18.62 1.98 -11.60
CA ASP A 185 -18.92 3.41 -11.57
C ASP A 185 -18.16 4.19 -10.47
N ARG A 186 -18.30 3.83 -9.20
CA ARG A 186 -17.71 4.56 -8.06
C ARG A 186 -17.34 3.66 -6.90
N PHE A 187 -16.43 4.17 -6.07
CA PHE A 187 -16.12 3.66 -4.75
C PHE A 187 -15.83 4.81 -3.78
N ALA A 188 -15.95 4.57 -2.49
CA ALA A 188 -15.59 5.56 -1.49
C ALA A 188 -14.08 5.55 -1.24
N CYS A 189 -13.47 6.72 -1.10
CA CYS A 189 -12.08 6.84 -0.67
C CYS A 189 -11.94 7.99 0.34
N GLU A 190 -11.18 7.76 1.41
CA GLU A 190 -10.98 8.74 2.46
C GLU A 190 -9.60 8.60 3.10
N GLU A 191 -9.05 9.71 3.59
CA GLU A 191 -7.92 9.71 4.49
C GLU A 191 -8.43 9.71 5.93
N ARG A 192 -7.94 8.75 6.72
CA ARG A 192 -8.15 8.74 8.16
C ARG A 192 -6.98 9.44 8.85
N THR A 193 -7.18 10.68 9.23
CA THR A 193 -6.19 11.46 9.96
C THR A 193 -6.18 11.08 11.44
N ILE A 194 -4.99 10.85 12.00
CA ILE A 194 -4.78 10.60 13.43
C ILE A 194 -3.97 11.76 14.00
N HIS A 195 -4.47 12.33 15.08
CA HIS A 195 -3.84 13.46 15.74
C HIS A 195 -3.11 13.03 17.01
N GLY A 196 -1.84 13.45 17.10
CA GLY A 196 -0.99 13.23 18.26
C GLY A 196 -0.26 11.88 18.26
N PRO A 197 0.94 11.85 18.85
CA PRO A 197 1.81 10.67 18.82
C PRO A 197 1.25 9.49 19.61
N GLU A 198 0.49 9.74 20.67
CA GLU A 198 -0.09 8.68 21.51
C GLU A 198 -1.17 7.91 20.74
N SER A 199 -2.07 8.62 20.05
CA SER A 199 -3.13 8.02 19.25
C SER A 199 -2.56 7.23 18.06
N ILE A 200 -1.44 7.67 17.46
CA ILE A 200 -0.73 6.93 16.41
C ILE A 200 -0.20 5.60 16.98
N ILE A 201 0.43 5.64 18.17
CA ILE A 201 0.94 4.44 18.85
C ILE A 201 -0.22 3.48 19.19
N GLU A 202 -1.32 4.00 19.70
CA GLU A 202 -2.51 3.21 20.05
C GLU A 202 -3.11 2.53 18.82
N GLU A 203 -3.25 3.24 17.70
CA GLU A 203 -3.76 2.68 16.45
C GLU A 203 -2.87 1.54 15.94
N LEU A 204 -1.56 1.78 15.84
CA LEU A 204 -0.61 0.79 15.33
C LEU A 204 -0.52 -0.43 16.26
N ALA A 205 -0.38 -0.21 17.57
CA ALA A 205 -0.33 -1.30 18.56
C ALA A 205 -1.66 -2.05 18.62
N GLY A 206 -2.79 -1.36 18.54
CA GLY A 206 -4.12 -1.92 18.52
C GLY A 206 -4.35 -2.82 17.30
N PHE A 207 -3.91 -2.40 16.12
CA PHE A 207 -3.97 -3.22 14.92
C PHE A 207 -3.19 -4.53 15.10
N VAL A 208 -1.92 -4.44 15.51
CA VAL A 208 -1.07 -5.62 15.74
C VAL A 208 -1.66 -6.56 16.80
N ALA A 209 -2.19 -5.99 17.90
CA ALA A 209 -2.76 -6.79 18.98
C ALA A 209 -4.06 -7.51 18.59
N ARG A 210 -4.88 -6.92 17.72
CA ARG A 210 -6.12 -7.56 17.20
C ARG A 210 -5.82 -8.75 16.31
N VAL A 211 -4.77 -8.65 15.48
CA VAL A 211 -4.40 -9.71 14.51
C VAL A 211 -3.57 -10.80 15.19
N ARG A 212 -2.60 -10.41 16.00
CA ARG A 212 -1.68 -11.31 16.70
C ARG A 212 -1.35 -10.77 18.09
N PRO A 213 -2.12 -11.10 19.11
CA PRO A 213 -1.83 -10.63 20.46
C PRO A 213 -0.48 -11.19 20.95
N TYR A 214 0.35 -10.30 21.47
CA TYR A 214 1.59 -10.70 22.13
C TYR A 214 1.31 -11.35 23.50
N PRO A 215 2.16 -12.30 23.95
CA PRO A 215 2.03 -12.86 25.27
C PRO A 215 2.01 -11.79 26.37
N ARG A 216 1.08 -11.89 27.32
CA ARG A 216 0.88 -10.90 28.39
C ARG A 216 2.16 -10.62 29.18
N TRP A 217 2.99 -11.63 29.42
CA TRP A 217 4.25 -11.48 30.14
C TRP A 217 5.26 -10.59 29.39
N LEU A 218 5.32 -10.68 28.06
CA LEU A 218 6.18 -9.85 27.22
C LEU A 218 5.73 -8.39 27.25
N VAL A 219 4.42 -8.15 27.19
CA VAL A 219 3.83 -6.79 27.30
C VAL A 219 4.12 -6.20 28.68
N ALA A 220 3.99 -6.98 29.75
CA ALA A 220 4.24 -6.54 31.11
C ALA A 220 5.75 -6.24 31.33
N ALA A 221 6.65 -7.07 30.81
CA ALA A 221 8.10 -6.85 30.88
C ALA A 221 8.51 -5.54 30.16
N ASP A 222 7.98 -5.29 28.98
CA ASP A 222 8.23 -4.05 28.24
C ASP A 222 7.71 -2.81 28.98
N ALA A 223 6.51 -2.88 29.57
CA ALA A 223 5.96 -1.80 30.39
C ALA A 223 6.84 -1.51 31.62
N GLY A 224 7.33 -2.56 32.28
CA GLY A 224 8.26 -2.43 33.42
C GLY A 224 9.57 -1.75 33.04
N LEU A 225 10.17 -2.15 31.90
CA LEU A 225 11.41 -1.54 31.40
C LEU A 225 11.24 -0.06 31.05
N ARG A 226 10.11 0.31 30.46
CA ARG A 226 9.78 1.73 30.14
C ARG A 226 9.55 2.55 31.39
N ALA A 227 8.91 1.99 32.43
CA ALA A 227 8.72 2.67 33.70
C ALA A 227 10.07 2.98 34.38
N VAL A 228 11.01 2.04 34.34
CA VAL A 228 12.38 2.24 34.86
C VAL A 228 13.14 3.29 34.04
N GLY A 229 13.03 3.29 32.73
CA GLY A 229 13.69 4.27 31.84
C GLY A 229 13.14 5.70 31.98
N ARG A 230 11.92 5.87 32.52
CA ARG A 230 11.29 7.20 32.79
C ARG A 230 11.62 7.74 34.17
N LEU A 231 12.33 7.01 35.04
CA LEU A 231 12.75 7.52 36.33
C LEU A 231 13.71 8.69 36.15
N PRO A 232 13.53 9.81 36.89
CA PRO A 232 14.44 10.95 36.83
C PRO A 232 15.87 10.49 37.08
N GLY A 233 16.85 11.01 36.32
CA GLY A 233 18.26 10.56 36.37
C GLY A 233 18.92 10.64 37.75
N ARG A 234 18.31 11.32 38.74
CA ARG A 234 18.72 11.29 40.17
C ARG A 234 18.47 9.94 40.82
N VAL A 235 17.44 9.20 40.43
CA VAL A 235 17.11 7.88 41.00
C VAL A 235 18.01 6.81 40.39
N THR A 236 18.27 6.87 39.09
CA THR A 236 19.19 5.94 38.42
C THR A 236 20.64 6.07 38.92
N ARG A 237 21.10 7.29 39.21
CA ARG A 237 22.43 7.52 39.83
C ARG A 237 22.51 7.00 41.27
N ARG A 238 21.42 7.02 42.04
CA ARG A 238 21.36 6.51 43.38
C ARG A 238 21.40 4.98 43.44
N LEU A 239 20.68 4.32 42.50
CA LEU A 239 20.71 2.87 42.35
C LEU A 239 22.07 2.33 41.87
N ALA A 240 22.78 3.06 41.03
CA ALA A 240 24.13 2.71 40.58
C ALA A 240 25.16 2.81 41.72
N ARG A 241 24.99 3.77 42.65
CA ARG A 241 25.86 3.93 43.83
C ARG A 241 25.60 2.92 44.94
N MET A 242 24.49 2.21 44.93
CA MET A 242 24.18 1.15 45.90
C MET A 242 24.69 -0.23 45.47
N ARG A 243 25.28 -0.34 44.28
CA ARG A 243 25.87 -1.60 43.72
C ARG A 243 27.38 -1.57 43.62
N GLY A 244 28.02 -0.53 44.10
CA GLY A 244 29.48 -0.45 44.33
C GLY A 244 29.75 -0.30 45.82
#